data_cca1da209685d9ac84ea68312e8f3cba
#
_entry.id   cca1da209685d9ac84ea68312e8f3cba
#
_cell.length_a   1.000
_cell.length_b   1.000
_cell.length_c   1.000
_cell.angle_alpha   90.00
_cell.angle_beta   90.00
_cell.angle_gamma   90.00
#
_symmetry.space_group_name_H-M   'P 1'
#
loop_
_entity.id
_entity.type
_entity.pdbx_description
1 polymer ?
#
loop_
_entity_poly.entity_id
_entity_poly.type
_entity_poly.pdbx_seq_one_letter_code
_entity_poly.pdbx_strand_id
1 'polypeptide(L)'
;MKKIILVILILCSPIYAADYLDDLVEQRNYVYKNLRLDTAITSVDTGLVDGFIREGYSILAPAIGGRHWTDTVTTVKNQIDYTVDSQLIGIQRVYWHSEDKMKSLDEVPVDSFSVLFPTGISLQGKNGYWARPSYYVWSQSKIKLFPVPFIAGDLIIIDGIARVDSILIDSTFVDEFPVNYRPLPVTYATYRMAVVLDMTAKKAEYWALLQFQAMALNLNIDWGTLYK
;
A
#
# COMPACT_ATOMS: atom_id res chain seq x y z
N MET A 1 -13.58 33.52 -17.99
CA MET A 1 -13.39 32.24 -18.68
C MET A 1 -11.94 31.93 -19.08
N LYS A 2 -11.19 32.88 -19.74
CA LYS A 2 -9.79 32.61 -20.18
C LYS A 2 -8.81 32.25 -19.02
N LYS A 3 -8.96 32.80 -17.82
CA LYS A 3 -8.10 32.49 -16.66
C LYS A 3 -8.33 31.09 -16.08
N ILE A 4 -9.57 30.59 -16.13
CA ILE A 4 -9.92 29.23 -15.65
C ILE A 4 -9.35 28.17 -16.59
N ILE A 5 -9.40 28.41 -17.90
CA ILE A 5 -8.84 27.49 -18.91
C ILE A 5 -7.32 27.39 -18.77
N LEU A 6 -6.63 28.51 -18.45
CA LEU A 6 -5.19 28.51 -18.24
C LEU A 6 -4.79 27.72 -16.99
N VAL A 7 -5.56 27.83 -15.92
CA VAL A 7 -5.34 27.05 -14.67
C VAL A 7 -5.54 25.58 -14.92
N ILE A 8 -6.58 25.18 -15.65
CA ILE A 8 -6.83 23.78 -16.01
C ILE A 8 -5.70 23.23 -16.89
N LEU A 9 -5.19 23.98 -17.87
CA LEU A 9 -4.08 23.57 -18.71
C LEU A 9 -2.77 23.41 -17.94
N ILE A 10 -2.49 24.28 -16.95
CA ILE A 10 -1.31 24.17 -16.09
C ILE A 10 -1.43 22.96 -15.13
N LEU A 11 -2.64 22.67 -14.66
CA LEU A 11 -2.88 21.54 -13.75
C LEU A 11 -2.94 20.18 -14.49
N CYS A 12 -3.29 20.17 -15.78
CA CYS A 12 -3.32 18.94 -16.58
C CYS A 12 -1.95 18.59 -17.20
N SER A 13 -1.01 19.54 -17.29
CA SER A 13 0.32 19.27 -17.88
C SER A 13 1.13 18.15 -17.19
N PRO A 14 1.05 17.93 -15.87
CA PRO A 14 1.73 16.79 -15.24
C PRO A 14 1.10 15.42 -15.54
N ILE A 15 -0.18 15.40 -15.91
CA ILE A 15 -0.88 14.12 -16.20
C ILE A 15 -0.38 13.51 -17.51
N TYR A 16 0.04 14.34 -18.47
CA TYR A 16 0.59 13.88 -19.73
C TYR A 16 2.08 13.44 -19.66
N ALA A 17 2.76 13.72 -18.57
CA ALA A 17 4.17 13.34 -18.38
C ALA A 17 4.32 11.94 -17.77
N ALA A 18 3.24 11.17 -17.63
CA ALA A 18 3.25 9.86 -16.98
C ALA A 18 4.08 8.81 -17.75
N ASP A 19 4.26 9.00 -19.05
CA ASP A 19 5.03 8.08 -19.91
C ASP A 19 6.55 8.08 -19.66
N TYR A 20 7.04 8.99 -18.82
CA TYR A 20 8.47 9.18 -18.54
C TYR A 20 8.87 8.87 -17.08
N LEU A 21 7.96 8.35 -16.29
CA LEU A 21 8.23 8.06 -14.87
C LEU A 21 8.41 6.57 -14.63
N ASP A 22 9.18 5.91 -15.48
CA ASP A 22 9.30 4.45 -15.49
C ASP A 22 10.33 3.95 -14.46
N ASP A 23 11.25 4.79 -14.02
CA ASP A 23 12.25 4.41 -13.03
C ASP A 23 12.45 5.48 -11.92
N LEU A 24 13.12 5.08 -10.85
CA LEU A 24 13.40 5.95 -9.71
C LEU A 24 14.31 7.14 -10.10
N VAL A 25 15.21 6.96 -11.06
CA VAL A 25 16.13 8.02 -11.51
C VAL A 25 15.36 9.10 -12.25
N GLU A 26 14.44 8.70 -13.12
CA GLU A 26 13.57 9.63 -13.85
C GLU A 26 12.65 10.38 -12.88
N GLN A 27 12.05 9.67 -11.93
CA GLN A 27 11.21 10.28 -10.89
C GLN A 27 11.99 11.28 -10.05
N ARG A 28 13.21 10.96 -9.64
CA ARG A 28 14.12 11.87 -8.92
C ARG A 28 14.45 13.11 -9.74
N ASN A 29 14.82 12.93 -11.01
CA ASN A 29 15.11 14.04 -11.92
C ASN A 29 13.89 14.96 -12.08
N TYR A 30 12.68 14.38 -12.08
CA TYR A 30 11.46 15.16 -12.15
C TYR A 30 11.23 16.00 -10.88
N VAL A 31 11.52 15.46 -9.69
CA VAL A 31 11.49 16.22 -8.43
C VAL A 31 12.44 17.40 -8.48
N TYR A 32 13.68 17.19 -8.91
CA TYR A 32 14.68 18.27 -9.04
C TYR A 32 14.23 19.35 -10.03
N LYS A 33 13.74 18.95 -11.20
CA LYS A 33 13.22 19.87 -12.21
C LYS A 33 12.06 20.73 -11.67
N ASN A 34 11.11 20.10 -10.95
CA ASN A 34 9.97 20.78 -10.36
C ASN A 34 10.36 21.83 -9.32
N LEU A 35 11.38 21.53 -8.53
CA LEU A 35 11.93 22.46 -7.54
C LEU A 35 12.94 23.43 -8.12
N ARG A 36 13.25 23.32 -9.42
CA ARG A 36 14.30 24.10 -10.10
C ARG A 36 15.67 23.96 -9.43
N LEU A 37 15.95 22.79 -8.91
CA LEU A 37 17.24 22.46 -8.35
C LEU A 37 18.17 22.08 -9.50
N ASP A 38 19.39 22.60 -9.46
CA ASP A 38 20.41 22.16 -10.40
C ASP A 38 20.86 20.74 -10.01
N THR A 39 20.76 19.80 -10.95
CA THR A 39 21.20 18.42 -10.75
C THR A 39 22.70 18.30 -10.47
N ALA A 40 23.48 19.33 -10.80
CA ALA A 40 24.90 19.45 -10.46
C ALA A 40 25.16 19.88 -9.01
N ILE A 41 24.15 20.39 -8.30
CA ILE A 41 24.27 20.74 -6.89
C ILE A 41 24.12 19.47 -6.06
N THR A 42 25.23 18.85 -5.78
CA THR A 42 25.40 17.64 -4.94
C THR A 42 24.98 17.83 -3.46
N SER A 43 24.38 18.95 -3.10
CA SER A 43 23.98 19.26 -1.73
C SER A 43 22.63 18.66 -1.32
N VAL A 44 21.81 18.21 -2.28
CA VAL A 44 20.57 17.52 -1.97
C VAL A 44 20.85 16.02 -1.96
N ASP A 45 20.68 15.41 -0.81
CA ASP A 45 20.86 13.97 -0.64
C ASP A 45 19.88 13.22 -1.54
N THR A 46 20.42 12.50 -2.52
CA THR A 46 19.62 11.66 -3.44
C THR A 46 18.84 10.60 -2.69
N GLY A 47 19.41 10.08 -1.61
CA GLY A 47 18.75 9.10 -0.73
C GLY A 47 17.51 9.67 -0.04
N LEU A 48 17.52 10.96 0.29
CA LEU A 48 16.37 11.64 0.88
C LEU A 48 15.21 11.77 -0.13
N VAL A 49 15.51 12.15 -1.36
CA VAL A 49 14.50 12.25 -2.43
C VAL A 49 13.90 10.88 -2.73
N ASP A 50 14.74 9.86 -2.85
CA ASP A 50 14.30 8.48 -3.07
C ASP A 50 13.46 7.98 -1.90
N GLY A 51 13.83 8.35 -0.67
CA GLY A 51 13.05 8.06 0.53
C GLY A 51 11.64 8.65 0.46
N PHE A 52 11.49 9.90 0.03
CA PHE A 52 10.19 10.54 -0.12
C PHE A 52 9.37 9.97 -1.28
N ILE A 53 10.00 9.57 -2.37
CA ILE A 53 9.29 8.88 -3.46
C ILE A 53 8.73 7.55 -2.95
N ARG A 54 9.54 6.75 -2.24
CA ARG A 54 9.11 5.49 -1.64
C ARG A 54 8.01 5.67 -0.59
N GLU A 55 8.14 6.68 0.26
CA GLU A 55 7.10 7.07 1.23
C GLU A 55 5.79 7.38 0.51
N GLY A 56 5.85 8.18 -0.57
CA GLY A 56 4.70 8.51 -1.41
C GLY A 56 3.99 7.26 -1.96
N TYR A 57 4.75 6.30 -2.48
CA TYR A 57 4.18 5.02 -2.92
C TYR A 57 3.55 4.23 -1.78
N SER A 58 4.22 4.14 -0.64
CA SER A 58 3.72 3.41 0.52
C SER A 58 2.39 3.97 1.05
N ILE A 59 2.25 5.30 1.05
CA ILE A 59 1.03 5.98 1.50
C ILE A 59 -0.11 5.86 0.49
N LEU A 60 0.22 5.97 -0.79
CA LEU A 60 -0.77 5.98 -1.87
C LEU A 60 -1.20 4.59 -2.31
N ALA A 61 -0.33 3.58 -2.16
CA ALA A 61 -0.59 2.22 -2.57
C ALA A 61 -1.92 1.64 -2.04
N PRO A 62 -2.28 1.80 -0.75
CA PRO A 62 -3.57 1.30 -0.25
C PRO A 62 -4.77 1.97 -0.91
N ALA A 63 -4.68 3.28 -1.21
CA ALA A 63 -5.77 4.03 -1.83
C ALA A 63 -5.95 3.71 -3.32
N ILE A 64 -4.88 3.27 -3.98
CA ILE A 64 -4.86 2.92 -5.41
C ILE A 64 -5.24 1.44 -5.63
N GLY A 65 -5.27 0.65 -4.56
CA GLY A 65 -5.41 -0.80 -4.64
C GLY A 65 -4.08 -1.54 -4.78
N GLY A 66 -2.97 -0.81 -4.70
CA GLY A 66 -1.58 -1.25 -4.55
C GLY A 66 -1.12 -2.42 -5.41
N ARG A 67 0.08 -2.90 -5.14
CA ARG A 67 0.55 -4.17 -5.70
C ARG A 67 -0.26 -5.31 -5.09
N HIS A 68 -0.96 -6.04 -5.94
CA HIS A 68 -1.57 -7.29 -5.53
C HIS A 68 -0.48 -8.30 -5.16
N TRP A 69 -0.56 -8.83 -3.96
CA TRP A 69 0.39 -9.81 -3.44
C TRP A 69 -0.36 -10.99 -2.87
N THR A 70 0.07 -12.17 -3.26
CA THR A 70 -0.48 -13.41 -2.71
C THR A 70 0.58 -14.09 -1.87
N ASP A 71 0.29 -14.32 -0.61
CA ASP A 71 1.09 -15.15 0.30
C ASP A 71 0.38 -16.49 0.54
N THR A 72 1.15 -17.52 0.78
CA THR A 72 0.61 -18.85 1.00
C THR A 72 1.26 -19.50 2.20
N VAL A 73 0.43 -19.88 3.17
CA VAL A 73 0.87 -20.51 4.42
C VAL A 73 0.26 -21.90 4.55
N THR A 74 1.07 -22.88 4.88
CA THR A 74 0.58 -24.25 5.12
C THR A 74 0.08 -24.40 6.55
N THR A 75 -1.10 -24.97 6.72
CA THR A 75 -1.67 -25.23 8.04
C THR A 75 -0.91 -26.27 8.80
N VAL A 76 -0.79 -26.05 10.11
CA VAL A 76 -0.23 -26.99 11.06
C VAL A 76 -1.32 -27.36 12.07
N LYS A 77 -1.42 -28.61 12.40
CA LYS A 77 -2.41 -29.13 13.36
C LYS A 77 -2.29 -28.40 14.71
N ASN A 78 -3.40 -27.88 15.21
CA ASN A 78 -3.53 -27.18 16.48
C ASN A 78 -2.73 -25.86 16.56
N GLN A 79 -2.25 -25.32 15.44
CA GLN A 79 -1.60 -24.00 15.38
C GLN A 79 -2.65 -22.93 15.10
N ILE A 80 -2.58 -21.83 15.84
CA ILE A 80 -3.50 -20.68 15.69
C ILE A 80 -2.86 -19.58 14.88
N ASP A 81 -1.62 -19.24 15.22
CA ASP A 81 -0.89 -18.09 14.70
C ASP A 81 0.00 -18.50 13.53
N TYR A 82 -0.16 -17.82 12.42
CA TYR A 82 0.65 -17.96 11.23
C TYR A 82 1.32 -16.65 10.90
N THR A 83 2.61 -16.70 10.64
CA THR A 83 3.34 -15.51 10.18
C THR A 83 3.00 -15.28 8.72
N VAL A 84 2.67 -14.05 8.39
CA VAL A 84 2.38 -13.58 7.03
C VAL A 84 3.60 -12.82 6.53
N ASP A 85 3.80 -12.80 5.22
CA ASP A 85 4.89 -12.06 4.60
C ASP A 85 4.90 -10.60 5.07
N SER A 86 6.05 -10.14 5.51
CA SER A 86 6.25 -8.78 6.02
C SER A 86 6.04 -7.69 4.96
N GLN A 87 5.98 -8.07 3.70
CA GLN A 87 5.66 -7.16 2.60
C GLN A 87 4.18 -6.79 2.55
N LEU A 88 3.29 -7.61 3.10
CA LEU A 88 1.87 -7.31 3.16
C LEU A 88 1.58 -6.14 4.12
N ILE A 89 0.93 -5.11 3.59
CA ILE A 89 0.47 -3.93 4.36
C ILE A 89 -1.04 -3.92 4.57
N GLY A 90 -1.77 -4.72 3.81
CA GLY A 90 -3.21 -4.89 3.94
C GLY A 90 -3.66 -6.23 3.39
N ILE A 91 -4.61 -6.87 4.05
CA ILE A 91 -5.25 -8.10 3.57
C ILE A 91 -6.58 -7.72 2.92
N GLN A 92 -6.80 -8.22 1.70
CA GLN A 92 -8.07 -8.04 0.99
C GLN A 92 -8.96 -9.27 1.14
N ARG A 93 -8.38 -10.46 1.07
CA ARG A 93 -9.10 -11.73 1.18
C ARG A 93 -8.20 -12.81 1.73
N VAL A 94 -8.80 -13.74 2.46
CA VAL A 94 -8.13 -14.95 2.92
C VAL A 94 -8.96 -16.15 2.50
N TYR A 95 -8.29 -17.13 1.93
CA TYR A 95 -8.93 -18.37 1.51
C TYR A 95 -8.29 -19.54 2.23
N TRP A 96 -9.12 -20.48 2.62
CA TRP A 96 -8.68 -21.81 3.00
C TRP A 96 -8.83 -22.74 1.79
N HIS A 97 -7.79 -23.46 1.45
CA HIS A 97 -7.74 -24.39 0.32
C HIS A 97 -7.30 -25.77 0.80
N SER A 98 -8.14 -26.77 0.56
CA SER A 98 -7.89 -28.18 0.86
C SER A 98 -8.32 -29.02 -0.32
N GLU A 99 -7.42 -29.83 -0.84
CA GLU A 99 -7.65 -30.69 -2.00
C GLU A 99 -8.34 -29.96 -3.15
N ASP A 100 -9.65 -30.19 -3.33
CA ASP A 100 -10.43 -29.60 -4.42
C ASP A 100 -11.37 -28.46 -3.96
N LYS A 101 -11.25 -27.99 -2.72
CA LYS A 101 -12.17 -26.99 -2.14
C LYS A 101 -11.44 -25.74 -1.71
N MET A 102 -11.95 -24.62 -2.20
CA MET A 102 -11.53 -23.30 -1.79
C MET A 102 -12.70 -22.61 -1.08
N LYS A 103 -12.43 -22.02 0.09
CA LYS A 103 -13.42 -21.32 0.90
C LYS A 103 -12.85 -19.99 1.37
N SER A 104 -13.58 -18.90 1.15
CA SER A 104 -13.25 -17.61 1.75
C SER A 104 -13.45 -17.67 3.26
N LEU A 105 -12.54 -17.05 4.00
CA LEU A 105 -12.64 -16.85 5.43
C LEU A 105 -13.13 -15.42 5.70
N ASP A 106 -13.96 -15.26 6.73
CA ASP A 106 -14.47 -13.96 7.15
C ASP A 106 -13.50 -13.30 8.15
N GLU A 107 -13.26 -12.00 7.96
CA GLU A 107 -12.42 -11.23 8.88
C GLU A 107 -13.20 -10.91 10.16
N VAL A 108 -12.53 -11.09 11.31
CA VAL A 108 -13.03 -10.67 12.62
C VAL A 108 -12.10 -9.56 13.14
N PRO A 109 -12.62 -8.37 13.44
CA PRO A 109 -11.84 -7.30 14.04
C PRO A 109 -11.19 -7.74 15.36
N VAL A 110 -9.96 -7.32 15.61
CA VAL A 110 -9.19 -7.69 16.81
C VAL A 110 -9.97 -7.40 18.09
N ASP A 111 -10.62 -6.24 18.15
CA ASP A 111 -11.41 -5.81 19.33
C ASP A 111 -12.65 -6.67 19.57
N SER A 112 -13.22 -7.20 18.50
CA SER A 112 -14.42 -8.05 18.58
C SER A 112 -14.09 -9.51 18.88
N PHE A 113 -12.84 -9.88 18.73
CA PHE A 113 -12.39 -11.27 18.86
C PHE A 113 -12.70 -11.87 20.24
N SER A 114 -12.36 -11.16 21.32
CA SER A 114 -12.60 -11.61 22.70
C SER A 114 -14.10 -11.74 23.05
N VAL A 115 -14.94 -10.97 22.36
CA VAL A 115 -16.40 -11.02 22.53
C VAL A 115 -17.00 -12.21 21.80
N LEU A 116 -16.56 -12.47 20.58
CA LEU A 116 -17.06 -13.57 19.75
C LEU A 116 -16.52 -14.93 20.21
N PHE A 117 -15.31 -14.95 20.78
CA PHE A 117 -14.64 -16.15 21.22
C PHE A 117 -14.16 -16.06 22.68
N PRO A 118 -15.11 -15.89 23.65
CA PRO A 118 -14.78 -15.59 25.05
C PRO A 118 -14.01 -16.70 25.79
N THR A 119 -14.11 -17.91 25.30
CA THR A 119 -13.42 -19.07 25.92
C THR A 119 -12.03 -19.29 25.35
N GLY A 120 -11.52 -18.35 24.55
CA GLY A 120 -10.23 -18.52 23.89
C GLY A 120 -10.24 -19.73 22.96
N ILE A 121 -9.18 -20.40 22.92
CA ILE A 121 -8.75 -21.40 21.94
C ILE A 121 -9.65 -22.66 21.82
N SER A 122 -10.53 -22.91 22.76
CA SER A 122 -11.27 -24.18 22.85
C SER A 122 -12.58 -24.20 22.09
N LEU A 123 -12.57 -23.74 20.85
CA LEU A 123 -13.60 -24.16 19.91
C LEU A 123 -13.20 -25.50 19.23
N GLN A 124 -12.79 -26.44 20.03
CA GLN A 124 -13.03 -27.83 19.70
C GLN A 124 -14.55 -27.96 19.71
N GLY A 125 -15.14 -28.05 18.51
CA GLY A 125 -16.57 -28.22 18.39
C GLY A 125 -17.04 -29.29 19.37
N LYS A 126 -18.05 -28.97 20.18
CA LYS A 126 -18.64 -29.84 21.23
C LYS A 126 -19.00 -31.24 20.75
N ASN A 127 -18.90 -31.54 19.48
CA ASN A 127 -19.32 -32.79 18.85
C ASN A 127 -18.23 -33.50 18.03
N GLY A 128 -16.94 -33.19 18.23
CA GLY A 128 -15.86 -33.91 17.52
C GLY A 128 -15.82 -33.65 16.01
N TYR A 129 -16.61 -32.73 15.51
CA TYR A 129 -16.54 -32.33 14.11
C TYR A 129 -15.29 -31.48 13.89
N TRP A 130 -14.43 -31.98 13.08
CA TRP A 130 -13.23 -31.39 12.54
C TRP A 130 -13.56 -30.01 11.97
N ALA A 131 -13.30 -28.97 12.73
CA ALA A 131 -13.67 -27.63 12.30
C ALA A 131 -12.58 -27.08 11.38
N ARG A 132 -12.97 -26.83 10.15
CA ARG A 132 -12.16 -26.09 9.20
C ARG A 132 -12.25 -24.62 9.55
N PRO A 133 -11.17 -23.83 9.40
CA PRO A 133 -11.21 -22.39 9.61
C PRO A 133 -12.34 -21.73 8.82
N SER A 134 -13.03 -20.82 9.46
CA SER A 134 -14.09 -20.02 8.84
C SER A 134 -13.85 -18.54 9.03
N TYR A 135 -13.03 -18.18 10.02
CA TYR A 135 -12.72 -16.82 10.38
C TYR A 135 -11.23 -16.64 10.52
N TYR A 136 -10.79 -15.40 10.29
CA TYR A 136 -9.42 -15.00 10.62
C TYR A 136 -9.41 -13.66 11.35
N VAL A 137 -8.34 -13.44 12.11
CA VAL A 137 -7.98 -12.16 12.71
C VAL A 137 -6.61 -11.80 12.21
N TRP A 138 -6.46 -10.62 11.63
CA TRP A 138 -5.16 -10.10 11.23
C TRP A 138 -4.66 -9.09 12.26
N SER A 139 -3.43 -9.27 12.72
CA SER A 139 -2.76 -8.36 13.64
C SER A 139 -1.29 -8.27 13.30
N GLN A 140 -0.86 -7.12 12.86
CA GLN A 140 0.52 -6.83 12.45
C GLN A 140 1.00 -7.76 11.32
N SER A 141 1.94 -8.66 11.60
CA SER A 141 2.50 -9.64 10.66
C SER A 141 1.98 -11.06 10.88
N LYS A 142 0.86 -11.22 11.57
CA LYS A 142 0.29 -12.53 11.90
C LYS A 142 -1.18 -12.61 11.57
N ILE A 143 -1.59 -13.79 11.12
CA ILE A 143 -2.98 -14.15 10.96
C ILE A 143 -3.32 -15.26 11.96
N LYS A 144 -4.45 -15.11 12.65
CA LYS A 144 -5.01 -16.12 13.55
C LYS A 144 -6.21 -16.77 12.89
N LEU A 145 -6.27 -18.10 12.89
CA LEU A 145 -7.34 -18.87 12.26
C LEU A 145 -8.31 -19.44 13.28
N PHE A 146 -9.62 -19.36 12.97
CA PHE A 146 -10.68 -19.88 13.81
C PHE A 146 -11.77 -20.60 13.00
N PRO A 147 -12.26 -21.74 13.46
CA PRO A 147 -11.64 -22.59 14.50
C PRO A 147 -10.18 -22.97 14.14
N VAL A 148 -9.47 -23.44 15.15
CA VAL A 148 -8.07 -23.86 14.97
C VAL A 148 -8.00 -25.02 13.98
N PRO A 149 -7.08 -25.00 13.00
CA PRO A 149 -6.92 -26.10 12.06
C PRO A 149 -6.65 -27.43 12.78
N PHE A 150 -7.45 -28.41 12.50
CA PHE A 150 -7.26 -29.74 13.05
C PHE A 150 -6.40 -30.63 12.15
N ILE A 151 -6.39 -30.37 10.85
CA ILE A 151 -5.62 -31.08 9.83
C ILE A 151 -4.44 -30.19 9.45
N ALA A 152 -3.27 -30.81 9.30
CA ALA A 152 -2.10 -30.18 8.73
C ALA A 152 -2.08 -30.39 7.21
N GLY A 153 -1.45 -29.46 6.49
CA GLY A 153 -1.19 -29.60 5.06
C GLY A 153 -2.17 -28.86 4.14
N ASP A 154 -3.28 -28.33 4.68
CA ASP A 154 -4.12 -27.42 3.92
C ASP A 154 -3.40 -26.07 3.69
N LEU A 155 -3.75 -25.36 2.62
CA LEU A 155 -3.16 -24.06 2.31
C LEU A 155 -4.08 -22.93 2.75
N ILE A 156 -3.50 -21.90 3.34
CA ILE A 156 -4.13 -20.59 3.52
C ILE A 156 -3.53 -19.66 2.50
N ILE A 157 -4.36 -19.18 1.59
CA ILE A 157 -3.99 -18.23 0.55
C ILE A 157 -4.44 -16.85 1.02
N ILE A 158 -3.52 -15.92 1.10
CA ILE A 158 -3.73 -14.58 1.62
C ILE A 158 -3.50 -13.61 0.48
N ASP A 159 -4.58 -13.04 -0.03
CA ASP A 159 -4.51 -12.00 -1.03
C ASP A 159 -4.53 -10.64 -0.35
N GLY A 160 -3.60 -9.80 -0.72
CA GLY A 160 -3.46 -8.50 -0.09
C GLY A 160 -2.72 -7.49 -0.94
N ILE A 161 -2.39 -6.40 -0.30
CA ILE A 161 -1.63 -5.28 -0.86
C ILE A 161 -0.24 -5.33 -0.26
N ALA A 162 0.79 -5.33 -1.10
CA ALA A 162 2.18 -5.34 -0.66
C ALA A 162 2.75 -3.93 -0.52
N ARG A 163 3.80 -3.84 0.29
CA ARG A 163 4.69 -2.67 0.33
C ARG A 163 5.34 -2.45 -1.02
N VAL A 164 5.51 -1.19 -1.32
CA VAL A 164 6.10 -0.75 -2.57
C VAL A 164 7.62 -0.55 -2.45
N ASP A 165 8.14 -0.44 -1.23
CA ASP A 165 9.57 -0.20 -0.94
C ASP A 165 10.50 -1.29 -1.50
N SER A 166 10.02 -2.53 -1.62
CA SER A 166 10.79 -3.61 -2.21
C SER A 166 10.83 -3.59 -3.73
N ILE A 167 10.00 -2.78 -4.36
CA ILE A 167 9.85 -2.69 -5.82
C ILE A 167 10.83 -1.69 -6.40
N LEU A 168 11.29 -0.71 -5.62
CA LEU A 168 12.21 0.34 -6.03
C LEU A 168 13.68 -0.08 -5.95
N ILE A 169 13.95 -1.37 -5.93
CA ILE A 169 15.28 -1.92 -6.06
C ILE A 169 15.53 -2.14 -7.55
N ASP A 170 16.36 -1.29 -8.13
CA ASP A 170 16.87 -1.33 -9.51
C ASP A 170 15.86 -1.13 -10.66
N SER A 171 16.11 -0.08 -11.40
CA SER A 171 15.87 0.20 -12.84
C SER A 171 14.67 -0.43 -13.57
N THR A 172 14.03 -1.46 -13.07
CA THR A 172 12.83 -2.09 -13.63
C THR A 172 11.63 -1.74 -12.78
N PHE A 173 11.24 -0.48 -12.82
CA PHE A 173 10.03 -0.07 -12.15
C PHE A 173 8.84 -0.45 -13.02
N VAL A 174 8.27 -1.61 -12.71
CA VAL A 174 6.94 -1.57 -12.21
C VAL A 174 5.83 -1.43 -13.23
N ASP A 175 5.69 -2.45 -14.00
CA ASP A 175 4.44 -2.75 -14.72
C ASP A 175 3.23 -2.93 -13.76
N GLU A 176 3.51 -2.95 -12.44
CA GLU A 176 2.51 -3.23 -11.41
C GLU A 176 1.78 -2.00 -10.87
N PHE A 177 2.34 -0.80 -11.11
CA PHE A 177 1.69 0.45 -10.70
C PHE A 177 1.08 1.13 -11.92
N PRO A 178 -0.26 1.28 -11.99
CA PRO A 178 -0.89 1.85 -13.17
C PRO A 178 -0.31 3.23 -13.53
N VAL A 179 0.00 3.44 -14.79
CA VAL A 179 0.68 4.65 -15.31
C VAL A 179 0.03 5.94 -14.82
N ASN A 180 -1.30 5.96 -14.73
CA ASN A 180 -2.06 7.14 -14.33
C ASN A 180 -1.78 7.59 -12.89
N TYR A 181 -1.26 6.71 -12.03
CA TYR A 181 -0.99 7.02 -10.63
C TYR A 181 0.48 7.35 -10.34
N ARG A 182 1.40 7.09 -11.27
CA ARG A 182 2.84 7.33 -11.11
C ARG A 182 3.22 8.79 -10.81
N PRO A 183 2.47 9.82 -11.28
CA PRO A 183 2.76 11.21 -10.92
C PRO A 183 2.51 11.54 -9.44
N LEU A 184 1.63 10.82 -8.74
CA LEU A 184 1.27 11.11 -7.36
C LEU A 184 2.44 11.00 -6.38
N PRO A 185 3.21 9.88 -6.33
CA PRO A 185 4.37 9.75 -5.46
C PRO A 185 5.42 10.82 -5.72
N VAL A 186 5.62 11.19 -6.99
CA VAL A 186 6.56 12.25 -7.40
C VAL A 186 6.10 13.63 -6.93
N THR A 187 4.79 13.90 -7.05
CA THR A 187 4.18 15.14 -6.53
C THR A 187 4.31 15.21 -5.02
N TYR A 188 4.07 14.09 -4.33
CA TYR A 188 4.27 13.96 -2.89
C TYR A 188 5.72 14.21 -2.49
N ALA A 189 6.68 13.58 -3.15
CA ALA A 189 8.11 13.77 -2.90
C ALA A 189 8.54 15.22 -3.14
N THR A 190 8.02 15.86 -4.20
CA THR A 190 8.27 17.27 -4.48
C THR A 190 7.74 18.16 -3.35
N TYR A 191 6.53 17.88 -2.85
CA TYR A 191 5.97 18.58 -1.69
C TYR A 191 6.86 18.41 -0.45
N ARG A 192 7.26 17.17 -0.11
CA ARG A 192 8.11 16.89 1.06
C ARG A 192 9.46 17.58 0.95
N MET A 193 10.09 17.56 -0.22
CA MET A 193 11.33 18.30 -0.47
C MET A 193 11.15 19.81 -0.35
N ALA A 194 10.04 20.37 -0.84
CA ALA A 194 9.74 21.78 -0.67
C ALA A 194 9.56 22.17 0.82
N VAL A 195 9.05 21.26 1.65
CA VAL A 195 8.99 21.42 3.12
C VAL A 195 10.39 21.47 3.71
N VAL A 196 11.24 20.51 3.38
CA VAL A 196 12.62 20.40 3.90
C VAL A 196 13.47 21.61 3.50
N LEU A 197 13.28 22.11 2.27
CA LEU A 197 14.01 23.26 1.73
C LEU A 197 13.38 24.62 2.10
N ASP A 198 12.33 24.63 2.93
CA ASP A 198 11.58 25.83 3.35
C ASP A 198 11.05 26.69 2.18
N MET A 199 10.65 26.03 1.11
CA MET A 199 10.13 26.67 -0.11
C MET A 199 8.62 26.90 0.00
N THR A 200 8.17 27.89 0.78
CA THR A 200 6.76 28.10 1.14
C THR A 200 5.81 28.13 -0.07
N ALA A 201 6.18 28.84 -1.15
CA ALA A 201 5.35 28.94 -2.35
C ALA A 201 5.21 27.57 -3.05
N LYS A 202 6.32 26.81 -3.18
CA LYS A 202 6.33 25.49 -3.78
C LYS A 202 5.58 24.46 -2.93
N LYS A 203 5.73 24.52 -1.62
CA LYS A 203 4.96 23.69 -0.68
C LYS A 203 3.46 23.84 -0.93
N ALA A 204 2.94 25.09 -1.00
CA ALA A 204 1.51 25.33 -1.23
C ALA A 204 1.07 24.84 -2.62
N GLU A 205 1.89 25.10 -3.66
CA GLU A 205 1.63 24.68 -5.03
C GLU A 205 1.49 23.13 -5.13
N TYR A 206 2.48 22.40 -4.63
CA TYR A 206 2.50 20.92 -4.75
C TYR A 206 1.53 20.23 -3.82
N TRP A 207 1.20 20.83 -2.66
CA TRP A 207 0.12 20.33 -1.83
C TRP A 207 -1.24 20.42 -2.53
N ALA A 208 -1.54 21.56 -3.14
CA ALA A 208 -2.78 21.74 -3.90
C ALA A 208 -2.84 20.81 -5.13
N LEU A 209 -1.70 20.61 -5.81
CA LEU A 209 -1.61 19.71 -6.95
C LEU A 209 -1.86 18.26 -6.54
N LEU A 210 -1.28 17.80 -5.43
CA LEU A 210 -1.46 16.46 -4.90
C LEU A 210 -2.93 16.18 -4.56
N GLN A 211 -3.59 17.12 -3.88
CA GLN A 211 -5.02 17.01 -3.58
C GLN A 211 -5.87 16.95 -4.84
N PHE A 212 -5.56 17.79 -5.83
CA PHE A 212 -6.27 17.80 -7.10
C PHE A 212 -6.11 16.49 -7.86
N GLN A 213 -4.89 15.96 -7.95
CA GLN A 213 -4.61 14.66 -8.60
C GLN A 213 -5.35 13.52 -7.92
N ALA A 214 -5.35 13.48 -6.58
CA ALA A 214 -6.08 12.46 -5.84
C ALA A 214 -7.60 12.54 -6.07
N MET A 215 -8.17 13.74 -6.07
CA MET A 215 -9.60 13.93 -6.40
C MET A 215 -9.93 13.52 -7.83
N ALA A 216 -9.07 13.87 -8.78
CA ALA A 216 -9.28 13.50 -10.20
C ALA A 216 -9.26 11.97 -10.42
N LEU A 217 -8.55 11.24 -9.57
CA LEU A 217 -8.43 9.79 -9.60
C LEU A 217 -9.41 9.09 -8.64
N ASN A 218 -10.31 9.83 -8.00
CA ASN A 218 -11.27 9.33 -7.00
C ASN A 218 -10.61 8.56 -5.84
N LEU A 219 -9.41 8.98 -5.43
CA LEU A 219 -8.69 8.36 -4.33
C LEU A 219 -9.18 8.92 -2.99
N ASN A 220 -9.52 8.03 -2.07
CA ASN A 220 -9.83 8.38 -0.70
C ASN A 220 -8.57 8.31 0.16
N ILE A 221 -7.88 9.45 0.29
CA ILE A 221 -6.64 9.57 1.04
C ILE A 221 -6.92 10.30 2.36
N ASP A 222 -6.45 9.73 3.47
CA ASP A 222 -6.47 10.43 4.76
C ASP A 222 -5.35 11.48 4.81
N TRP A 223 -5.70 12.69 4.42
CA TRP A 223 -4.79 13.84 4.40
C TRP A 223 -4.27 14.25 5.79
N GLY A 224 -4.99 13.86 6.85
CA GLY A 224 -4.59 14.16 8.23
C GLY A 224 -3.31 13.44 8.64
N THR A 225 -3.05 12.26 8.11
CA THR A 225 -1.83 11.51 8.36
C THR A 225 -0.63 12.05 7.60
N LEU A 226 -0.85 12.71 6.47
CA LEU A 226 0.20 13.24 5.60
C LEU A 226 0.72 14.63 6.03
N TYR A 227 -0.02 15.34 6.87
CA TYR A 227 0.31 16.71 7.27
C TYR A 227 1.24 16.78 8.50
N LYS A 228 1.59 15.65 9.09
CA LYS A 228 2.53 15.57 10.21
C LYS A 228 3.97 15.54 9.72
#